data_5bb1a72691f602be8f80c4ee7b777522
#
_entry.id   5bb1a72691f602be8f80c4ee7b777522
#
_cell.length_a   1.000
_cell.length_b   1.000
_cell.length_c   1.000
_cell.angle_alpha   90.00
_cell.angle_beta   90.00
_cell.angle_gamma   90.00
#
_symmetry.space_group_name_H-M   'P 1'
#
loop_
_entity.id
_entity.type
_entity.pdbx_description
1 polymer ?
#
loop_
_entity_poly.entity_id
_entity_poly.type
_entity_poly.pdbx_seq_one_letter_code
_entity_poly.pdbx_strand_id
1 'polypeptide(L)'
;MAYRRVLLKLSGEVFGGGRVGLDPEVVSSVAKEIAAVVQTGMQVAVVVGGGNFFRGSELQQRGMDRTRADYMGMLGTVMNCLALQDYLEKQGVETRVQTAITMGQVAEPYIPRRAIRHLEKGRVVIFGAGMGMPYFSTDTVAAQRALETKCDIVLMTKNGVDGVYTADPKHDPSAEKLSRVSFSDALRRRLRIADATAFALCMENRLPIVVFGLDAPGNIMRVIDGEKIGTLVSWDG
;
A
#
# COMPACT_ATOMS: atom_id res chain seq x y z
N MET A 1 -6.06 6.94 -19.78
CA MET A 1 -5.82 6.20 -18.52
C MET A 1 -7.01 5.31 -18.25
N ALA A 2 -6.78 4.04 -17.86
CA ALA A 2 -7.86 3.08 -17.57
C ALA A 2 -8.54 3.31 -16.21
N TYR A 3 -7.88 4.00 -15.29
CA TYR A 3 -8.31 4.22 -13.90
C TYR A 3 -8.49 5.71 -13.62
N ARG A 4 -9.43 6.02 -12.72
CA ARG A 4 -9.67 7.38 -12.22
C ARG A 4 -9.14 7.56 -10.81
N ARG A 5 -9.26 6.50 -9.98
CA ARG A 5 -8.86 6.51 -8.58
C ARG A 5 -8.10 5.25 -8.23
N VAL A 6 -6.91 5.40 -7.69
CA VAL A 6 -6.06 4.28 -7.30
C VAL A 6 -5.78 4.30 -5.81
N LEU A 7 -5.62 3.12 -5.22
CA LEU A 7 -5.03 2.99 -3.90
C LEU A 7 -3.62 2.43 -4.03
N LEU A 8 -2.63 3.18 -3.57
CA LEU A 8 -1.23 2.77 -3.50
C LEU A 8 -0.94 2.23 -2.10
N LYS A 9 -0.54 0.97 -2.00
CA LYS A 9 -0.05 0.36 -0.77
C LYS A 9 1.47 0.34 -0.77
N LEU A 10 2.07 0.99 0.22
CA LEU A 10 3.50 1.04 0.44
C LEU A 10 3.90 0.19 1.65
N SER A 11 4.90 -0.66 1.50
CA SER A 11 5.50 -1.35 2.65
C SER A 11 6.24 -0.34 3.53
N GLY A 12 6.12 -0.46 4.85
CA GLY A 12 6.89 0.40 5.76
C GLY A 12 8.40 0.30 5.55
N GLU A 13 8.89 -0.85 5.17
CA GLU A 13 10.32 -1.08 4.89
C GLU A 13 10.88 -0.16 3.80
N VAL A 14 10.05 0.25 2.83
CA VAL A 14 10.45 1.22 1.81
C VAL A 14 10.90 2.52 2.46
N PHE A 15 10.19 2.99 3.49
CA PHE A 15 10.49 4.27 4.17
C PHE A 15 11.79 4.25 4.97
N GLY A 16 12.29 3.08 5.33
CA GLY A 16 13.53 2.93 6.10
C GLY A 16 14.80 2.82 5.25
N GLY A 17 14.70 2.75 3.92
CA GLY A 17 15.88 2.56 3.07
C GLY A 17 16.73 1.33 3.46
N GLY A 18 16.09 0.27 3.98
CA GLY A 18 16.77 -0.94 4.49
C GLY A 18 17.25 -0.83 5.95
N ARG A 19 16.94 0.25 6.66
CA ARG A 19 17.30 0.50 8.06
C ARG A 19 16.04 0.70 8.91
N VAL A 20 16.22 0.65 10.24
CA VAL A 20 15.16 1.02 11.18
C VAL A 20 14.99 2.55 11.16
N GLY A 21 13.75 3.01 11.12
CA GLY A 21 13.41 4.44 11.11
C GLY A 21 13.00 4.95 9.73
N LEU A 22 13.20 6.23 9.49
CA LEU A 22 12.89 6.92 8.23
C LEU A 22 14.18 7.31 7.51
N ASP A 23 14.20 7.07 6.21
CA ASP A 23 15.19 7.61 5.28
C ASP A 23 14.56 8.77 4.50
N PRO A 24 14.98 10.03 4.75
CA PRO A 24 14.42 11.22 4.12
C PRO A 24 14.53 11.22 2.59
N GLU A 25 15.61 10.65 2.03
CA GLU A 25 15.84 10.62 0.58
C GLU A 25 14.86 9.66 -0.09
N VAL A 26 14.64 8.50 0.52
CA VAL A 26 13.67 7.52 0.02
C VAL A 26 12.24 8.07 0.10
N VAL A 27 11.86 8.69 1.22
CA VAL A 27 10.52 9.31 1.36
C VAL A 27 10.33 10.42 0.32
N SER A 28 11.36 11.25 0.09
CA SER A 28 11.34 12.30 -0.95
C SER A 28 11.16 11.72 -2.35
N SER A 29 11.86 10.62 -2.66
CA SER A 29 11.74 9.95 -3.97
C SER A 29 10.33 9.41 -4.20
N VAL A 30 9.77 8.70 -3.22
CA VAL A 30 8.39 8.19 -3.28
C VAL A 30 7.37 9.32 -3.41
N ALA A 31 7.55 10.42 -2.67
CA ALA A 31 6.67 11.58 -2.76
C ALA A 31 6.69 12.23 -4.16
N LYS A 32 7.86 12.33 -4.80
CA LYS A 32 8.00 12.83 -6.18
C LYS A 32 7.24 11.95 -7.18
N GLU A 33 7.33 10.63 -7.06
CA GLU A 33 6.58 9.71 -7.93
C GLU A 33 5.07 9.87 -7.74
N ILE A 34 4.59 9.92 -6.50
CA ILE A 34 3.16 10.14 -6.23
C ILE A 34 2.70 11.50 -6.76
N ALA A 35 3.50 12.56 -6.57
CA ALA A 35 3.19 13.90 -7.07
C ALA A 35 3.05 13.92 -8.60
N ALA A 36 3.95 13.26 -9.32
CA ALA A 36 3.86 13.12 -10.77
C ALA A 36 2.54 12.44 -11.21
N VAL A 37 2.10 11.41 -10.51
CA VAL A 37 0.81 10.75 -10.78
C VAL A 37 -0.36 11.69 -10.52
N VAL A 38 -0.36 12.41 -9.40
CA VAL A 38 -1.44 13.36 -9.06
C VAL A 38 -1.56 14.48 -10.09
N GLN A 39 -0.43 14.97 -10.62
CA GLN A 39 -0.40 16.02 -11.66
C GLN A 39 -1.09 15.58 -12.96
N THR A 40 -1.27 14.30 -13.22
CA THR A 40 -2.06 13.80 -14.37
C THR A 40 -3.58 13.89 -14.14
N GLY A 41 -4.04 14.32 -12.95
CA GLY A 41 -5.45 14.34 -12.56
C GLY A 41 -5.93 13.04 -11.91
N MET A 42 -5.02 12.07 -11.68
CA MET A 42 -5.34 10.82 -10.97
C MET A 42 -5.65 11.09 -9.50
N GLN A 43 -6.71 10.49 -8.96
CA GLN A 43 -7.02 10.51 -7.54
C GLN A 43 -6.23 9.40 -6.83
N VAL A 44 -5.38 9.77 -5.87
CA VAL A 44 -4.47 8.84 -5.20
C VAL A 44 -4.79 8.74 -3.72
N ALA A 45 -5.16 7.55 -3.27
CA ALA A 45 -5.22 7.15 -1.87
C ALA A 45 -3.97 6.33 -1.55
N VAL A 46 -3.40 6.48 -0.35
CA VAL A 46 -2.18 5.79 0.06
C VAL A 46 -2.41 5.08 1.39
N VAL A 47 -2.00 3.83 1.47
CA VAL A 47 -1.88 3.08 2.73
C VAL A 47 -0.42 2.76 2.95
N VAL A 48 0.11 3.07 4.13
CA VAL A 48 1.51 2.82 4.48
C VAL A 48 1.62 1.79 5.60
N GLY A 49 2.62 0.90 5.51
CA GLY A 49 3.00 -0.01 6.59
C GLY A 49 3.88 0.68 7.64
N GLY A 50 4.09 0.01 8.78
CA GLY A 50 4.97 0.47 9.87
C GLY A 50 6.21 -0.41 10.08
N GLY A 51 6.49 -1.33 9.15
CA GLY A 51 7.53 -2.34 9.30
C GLY A 51 8.98 -1.84 9.36
N ASN A 52 9.21 -0.57 9.01
CA ASN A 52 10.51 0.11 9.21
C ASN A 52 10.79 0.47 10.66
N PHE A 53 9.77 0.51 11.51
CA PHE A 53 9.94 0.73 12.96
C PHE A 53 9.77 -0.57 13.73
N PHE A 54 8.62 -1.24 13.57
CA PHE A 54 8.27 -2.43 14.33
C PHE A 54 7.46 -3.42 13.48
N ARG A 55 7.79 -4.69 13.63
CA ARG A 55 6.94 -5.80 13.14
C ARG A 55 6.30 -6.50 14.32
N GLY A 56 4.99 -6.45 14.42
CA GLY A 56 4.24 -7.07 15.52
C GLY A 56 4.57 -8.54 15.72
N SER A 57 4.74 -9.31 14.64
CA SER A 57 5.14 -10.71 14.69
C SER A 57 6.53 -10.95 15.28
N GLU A 58 7.50 -10.09 14.97
CA GLU A 58 8.87 -10.20 15.51
C GLU A 58 8.92 -9.84 16.99
N LEU A 59 8.18 -8.80 17.40
CA LEU A 59 8.06 -8.42 18.80
C LEU A 59 7.35 -9.49 19.62
N GLN A 60 6.32 -10.14 19.05
CA GLN A 60 5.65 -11.27 19.67
C GLN A 60 6.60 -12.47 19.88
N GLN A 61 7.44 -12.80 18.90
CA GLN A 61 8.45 -13.86 19.05
C GLN A 61 9.47 -13.57 20.17
N ARG A 62 9.66 -12.28 20.50
CA ARG A 62 10.51 -11.83 21.62
C ARG A 62 9.76 -11.67 22.93
N GLY A 63 8.52 -12.19 23.04
CA GLY A 63 7.74 -12.25 24.27
C GLY A 63 6.79 -11.05 24.51
N MET A 64 6.65 -10.13 23.55
CA MET A 64 5.67 -9.06 23.67
C MET A 64 4.26 -9.59 23.39
N ASP A 65 3.27 -9.03 24.10
CA ASP A 65 1.86 -9.27 23.79
C ASP A 65 1.53 -8.82 22.35
N ARG A 66 0.89 -9.68 21.58
CA ARG A 66 0.61 -9.45 20.16
C ARG A 66 -0.24 -8.19 19.94
N THR A 67 -1.26 -7.97 20.76
CA THR A 67 -2.16 -6.82 20.64
C THR A 67 -1.39 -5.51 20.81
N ARG A 68 -0.51 -5.46 21.83
CA ARG A 68 0.34 -4.27 22.07
C ARG A 68 1.34 -4.05 20.96
N ALA A 69 1.97 -5.11 20.46
CA ALA A 69 2.89 -5.04 19.35
C ALA A 69 2.22 -4.51 18.06
N ASP A 70 0.99 -4.95 17.77
CA ASP A 70 0.22 -4.47 16.63
C ASP A 70 -0.17 -2.99 16.78
N TYR A 71 -0.54 -2.51 17.98
CA TYR A 71 -0.75 -1.08 18.22
C TYR A 71 0.53 -0.26 18.00
N MET A 72 1.69 -0.74 18.45
CA MET A 72 2.97 -0.08 18.16
C MET A 72 3.22 0.01 16.65
N GLY A 73 2.96 -1.07 15.90
CA GLY A 73 3.03 -1.06 14.45
C GLY A 73 2.09 -0.05 13.81
N MET A 74 0.84 0.07 14.31
CA MET A 74 -0.12 1.07 13.86
C MET A 74 0.37 2.50 14.11
N LEU A 75 0.97 2.79 15.26
CA LEU A 75 1.59 4.10 15.53
C LEU A 75 2.79 4.36 14.60
N GLY A 76 3.58 3.35 14.29
CA GLY A 76 4.65 3.42 13.28
C GLY A 76 4.14 3.84 11.90
N THR A 77 2.95 3.37 11.50
CA THR A 77 2.33 3.82 10.24
C THR A 77 1.99 5.30 10.25
N VAL A 78 1.57 5.85 11.40
CA VAL A 78 1.24 7.27 11.53
C VAL A 78 2.48 8.14 11.32
N MET A 79 3.62 7.74 11.89
CA MET A 79 4.89 8.44 11.67
C MET A 79 5.25 8.48 10.17
N ASN A 80 5.10 7.35 9.45
CA ASN A 80 5.31 7.30 8.01
C ASN A 80 4.33 8.18 7.23
N CYS A 81 3.05 8.23 7.64
CA CYS A 81 2.05 9.11 7.03
C CYS A 81 2.44 10.59 7.13
N LEU A 82 2.87 11.04 8.31
CA LEU A 82 3.27 12.43 8.55
C LEU A 82 4.51 12.79 7.73
N ALA A 83 5.49 11.90 7.65
CA ALA A 83 6.66 12.10 6.82
C ALA A 83 6.28 12.21 5.34
N LEU A 84 5.46 11.28 4.82
CA LEU A 84 5.02 11.32 3.43
C LEU A 84 4.19 12.57 3.13
N GLN A 85 3.33 13.02 4.06
CA GLN A 85 2.59 14.27 3.94
C GLN A 85 3.52 15.46 3.74
N ASP A 86 4.51 15.65 4.61
CA ASP A 86 5.45 16.76 4.56
C ASP A 86 6.18 16.81 3.21
N TYR A 87 6.65 15.66 2.72
CA TYR A 87 7.34 15.58 1.43
C TYR A 87 6.42 15.78 0.22
N LEU A 88 5.16 15.34 0.26
CA LEU A 88 4.18 15.60 -0.80
C LEU A 88 3.80 17.09 -0.85
N GLU A 89 3.59 17.71 0.31
CA GLU A 89 3.27 19.13 0.38
C GLU A 89 4.44 20.01 -0.12
N LYS A 90 5.68 19.60 0.10
CA LYS A 90 6.87 20.19 -0.54
C LYS A 90 6.92 20.04 -2.07
N GLN A 91 6.21 19.07 -2.64
CA GLN A 91 6.00 18.92 -4.09
C GLN A 91 4.77 19.70 -4.60
N GLY A 92 4.11 20.50 -3.75
CA GLY A 92 2.92 21.28 -4.11
C GLY A 92 1.61 20.44 -4.15
N VAL A 93 1.61 19.23 -3.59
CA VAL A 93 0.44 18.36 -3.55
C VAL A 93 -0.28 18.51 -2.21
N GLU A 94 -1.54 18.98 -2.23
CA GLU A 94 -2.36 19.01 -1.02
C GLU A 94 -2.61 17.59 -0.51
N THR A 95 -2.36 17.34 0.77
CA THR A 95 -2.53 16.02 1.40
C THR A 95 -3.42 16.06 2.64
N ARG A 96 -3.99 14.93 2.98
CA ARG A 96 -4.70 14.72 4.27
C ARG A 96 -4.33 13.36 4.84
N VAL A 97 -3.78 13.37 6.04
CA VAL A 97 -3.60 12.14 6.82
C VAL A 97 -4.89 11.85 7.59
N GLN A 98 -5.40 10.64 7.43
CA GLN A 98 -6.55 10.15 8.17
C GLN A 98 -6.20 8.87 8.93
N THR A 99 -6.58 8.79 10.21
CA THR A 99 -6.19 7.68 11.09
C THR A 99 -7.41 6.93 11.63
N ALA A 100 -7.28 5.60 11.70
CA ALA A 100 -8.31 4.73 12.26
C ALA A 100 -8.37 4.79 13.80
N ILE A 101 -7.30 5.25 14.46
CA ILE A 101 -7.27 5.57 15.89
C ILE A 101 -7.41 7.09 16.01
N THR A 102 -8.34 7.55 16.87
CA THR A 102 -8.57 8.99 17.04
C THR A 102 -7.35 9.67 17.67
N MET A 103 -6.77 10.61 16.95
CA MET A 103 -5.65 11.45 17.41
C MET A 103 -5.73 12.85 16.77
N GLY A 104 -6.82 13.55 17.07
CA GLY A 104 -7.24 14.78 16.41
C GLY A 104 -6.23 15.93 16.41
N GLN A 105 -5.23 15.92 17.29
CA GLN A 105 -4.13 16.89 17.29
C GLN A 105 -3.07 16.59 16.21
N VAL A 106 -3.07 15.38 15.67
CA VAL A 106 -2.03 14.89 14.74
C VAL A 106 -2.59 14.66 13.34
N ALA A 107 -3.79 14.08 13.24
CA ALA A 107 -4.40 13.70 11.97
C ALA A 107 -5.93 13.70 12.06
N GLU A 108 -6.60 13.78 10.93
CA GLU A 108 -8.05 13.69 10.86
C GLU A 108 -8.52 12.27 11.24
N PRO A 109 -9.65 12.12 11.97
CA PRO A 109 -10.27 10.81 12.11
C PRO A 109 -10.75 10.30 10.75
N TYR A 110 -10.51 9.02 10.47
CA TYR A 110 -10.94 8.39 9.23
C TYR A 110 -12.47 8.32 9.14
N ILE A 111 -13.00 8.93 8.09
CA ILE A 111 -14.42 8.86 7.72
C ILE A 111 -14.47 8.66 6.19
N PRO A 112 -15.02 7.54 5.67
CA PRO A 112 -14.97 7.20 4.25
C PRO A 112 -15.47 8.32 3.32
N ARG A 113 -16.59 8.95 3.66
CA ARG A 113 -17.15 10.06 2.85
C ARG A 113 -16.25 11.29 2.83
N ARG A 114 -15.50 11.54 3.92
CA ARG A 114 -14.54 12.64 3.98
C ARG A 114 -13.32 12.33 3.12
N ALA A 115 -12.81 11.09 3.17
CA ALA A 115 -11.73 10.64 2.31
C ALA A 115 -12.09 10.79 0.83
N ILE A 116 -13.27 10.30 0.42
CA ILE A 116 -13.77 10.46 -0.95
C ILE A 116 -13.80 11.94 -1.35
N ARG A 117 -14.31 12.81 -0.48
CA ARG A 117 -14.39 14.26 -0.77
C ARG A 117 -13.02 14.91 -0.94
N HIS A 118 -12.01 14.46 -0.18
CA HIS A 118 -10.64 14.94 -0.38
C HIS A 118 -10.08 14.47 -1.73
N LEU A 119 -10.25 13.20 -2.08
CA LEU A 119 -9.82 12.65 -3.37
C LEU A 119 -10.47 13.37 -4.55
N GLU A 120 -11.78 13.66 -4.47
CA GLU A 120 -12.50 14.42 -5.49
C GLU A 120 -12.00 15.86 -5.67
N LYS A 121 -11.38 16.44 -4.64
CA LYS A 121 -10.73 17.75 -4.67
C LYS A 121 -9.27 17.69 -5.16
N GLY A 122 -8.79 16.53 -5.64
CA GLY A 122 -7.42 16.34 -6.09
C GLY A 122 -6.39 16.23 -4.97
N ARG A 123 -6.82 16.02 -3.72
CA ARG A 123 -5.94 15.82 -2.58
C ARG A 123 -5.52 14.36 -2.48
N VAL A 124 -4.27 14.12 -2.09
CA VAL A 124 -3.84 12.78 -1.66
C VAL A 124 -4.38 12.51 -0.26
N VAL A 125 -4.97 11.34 -0.06
CA VAL A 125 -5.38 10.88 1.27
C VAL A 125 -4.45 9.76 1.70
N ILE A 126 -3.78 9.93 2.85
CA ILE A 126 -2.85 8.95 3.42
C ILE A 126 -3.49 8.34 4.65
N PHE A 127 -3.67 7.02 4.64
CA PHE A 127 -4.32 6.30 5.74
C PHE A 127 -3.30 5.73 6.72
N GLY A 128 -3.37 6.17 7.98
CA GLY A 128 -2.54 5.71 9.09
C GLY A 128 -3.32 4.94 10.15
N ALA A 129 -2.60 4.38 11.10
CA ALA A 129 -3.11 3.54 12.18
C ALA A 129 -3.84 2.26 11.70
N GLY A 130 -3.52 1.78 10.51
CA GLY A 130 -4.01 0.52 10.00
C GLY A 130 -5.54 0.41 9.97
N MET A 131 -6.08 -0.68 10.52
CA MET A 131 -7.51 -0.88 10.71
C MET A 131 -8.03 -0.22 12.01
N GLY A 132 -7.14 0.23 12.91
CA GLY A 132 -7.47 0.64 14.27
C GLY A 132 -7.68 -0.54 15.23
N MET A 133 -7.49 -1.75 14.74
CA MET A 133 -7.66 -3.01 15.47
C MET A 133 -6.46 -3.92 15.22
N PRO A 134 -6.01 -4.71 16.23
CA PRO A 134 -4.94 -5.68 16.07
C PRO A 134 -5.32 -6.82 15.12
N TYR A 135 -4.33 -7.62 14.75
CA TYR A 135 -4.42 -8.81 13.87
C TYR A 135 -4.69 -8.54 12.38
N PHE A 136 -4.80 -7.30 11.94
CA PHE A 136 -4.95 -6.95 10.53
C PHE A 136 -3.62 -6.51 9.92
N SER A 137 -3.34 -7.02 8.73
CA SER A 137 -2.16 -6.64 7.97
C SER A 137 -2.37 -5.34 7.20
N THR A 138 -1.29 -4.73 6.73
CA THR A 138 -1.34 -3.57 5.83
C THR A 138 -2.01 -3.91 4.49
N ASP A 139 -1.90 -5.16 4.00
CA ASP A 139 -2.55 -5.60 2.76
C ASP A 139 -4.07 -5.62 2.93
N THR A 140 -4.58 -6.16 4.06
CA THR A 140 -6.00 -6.11 4.39
C THR A 140 -6.51 -4.69 4.51
N VAL A 141 -5.75 -3.80 5.17
CA VAL A 141 -6.11 -2.37 5.25
C VAL A 141 -6.20 -1.74 3.87
N ALA A 142 -5.26 -2.03 2.97
CA ALA A 142 -5.27 -1.50 1.61
C ALA A 142 -6.52 -1.94 0.84
N ALA A 143 -6.88 -3.22 0.88
CA ALA A 143 -8.09 -3.75 0.25
C ALA A 143 -9.35 -3.06 0.80
N GLN A 144 -9.48 -2.98 2.13
CA GLN A 144 -10.62 -2.36 2.79
C GLN A 144 -10.76 -0.87 2.44
N ARG A 145 -9.67 -0.10 2.55
CA ARG A 145 -9.70 1.34 2.22
C ARG A 145 -9.98 1.60 0.74
N ALA A 146 -9.48 0.75 -0.15
CA ALA A 146 -9.78 0.85 -1.58
C ALA A 146 -11.27 0.67 -1.86
N LEU A 147 -11.91 -0.32 -1.26
CA LEU A 147 -13.36 -0.56 -1.39
C LEU A 147 -14.17 0.60 -0.81
N GLU A 148 -13.87 1.01 0.42
CA GLU A 148 -14.59 2.10 1.10
C GLU A 148 -14.47 3.44 0.37
N THR A 149 -13.34 3.71 -0.27
CA THR A 149 -13.09 4.96 -1.01
C THR A 149 -13.35 4.84 -2.50
N LYS A 150 -13.86 3.69 -2.97
CA LYS A 150 -14.23 3.42 -4.36
C LYS A 150 -13.04 3.58 -5.31
N CYS A 151 -11.92 3.00 -4.97
CA CYS A 151 -10.77 2.90 -5.86
C CYS A 151 -11.02 1.85 -6.95
N ASP A 152 -10.51 2.09 -8.14
CA ASP A 152 -10.64 1.20 -9.29
C ASP A 152 -9.68 0.02 -9.22
N ILE A 153 -8.57 0.19 -8.48
CA ILE A 153 -7.46 -0.78 -8.41
C ILE A 153 -6.62 -0.57 -7.15
N VAL A 154 -6.00 -1.63 -6.66
CA VAL A 154 -4.94 -1.58 -5.63
C VAL A 154 -3.58 -1.77 -6.30
N LEU A 155 -2.71 -0.78 -6.14
CA LEU A 155 -1.30 -0.82 -6.52
C LEU A 155 -0.49 -1.27 -5.30
N MET A 156 -0.03 -2.50 -5.29
CA MET A 156 0.59 -3.13 -4.13
C MET A 156 2.08 -3.27 -4.32
N THR A 157 2.86 -2.46 -3.60
CA THR A 157 4.31 -2.62 -3.61
C THR A 157 4.76 -3.71 -2.66
N LYS A 158 5.74 -4.49 -3.09
CA LYS A 158 6.42 -5.47 -2.25
C LYS A 158 7.91 -5.20 -2.18
N ASN A 159 8.48 -5.46 -1.01
CA ASN A 159 9.92 -5.32 -0.82
C ASN A 159 10.65 -6.55 -1.38
N GLY A 160 11.63 -6.33 -2.27
CA GLY A 160 12.52 -7.37 -2.80
C GLY A 160 11.88 -8.32 -3.81
N VAL A 161 10.67 -8.00 -4.32
CA VAL A 161 10.03 -8.68 -5.46
C VAL A 161 9.25 -7.68 -6.30
N ASP A 162 9.35 -7.82 -7.61
CA ASP A 162 8.76 -6.91 -8.59
C ASP A 162 7.48 -7.45 -9.24
N GLY A 163 6.86 -8.47 -8.65
CA GLY A 163 5.63 -9.10 -9.14
C GLY A 163 5.28 -10.39 -8.42
N VAL A 164 4.38 -11.16 -9.01
CA VAL A 164 4.01 -12.52 -8.58
C VAL A 164 4.74 -13.53 -9.43
N TYR A 165 5.34 -14.52 -8.79
CA TYR A 165 6.11 -15.58 -9.42
C TYR A 165 5.41 -16.93 -9.28
N THR A 166 5.78 -17.86 -10.15
CA THR A 166 5.28 -19.25 -10.13
C THR A 166 5.69 -20.02 -8.88
N ALA A 167 6.83 -19.64 -8.28
CA ALA A 167 7.39 -20.11 -7.03
C ALA A 167 8.16 -18.96 -6.36
N ASP A 168 8.75 -19.16 -5.18
CA ASP A 168 9.56 -18.14 -4.52
C ASP A 168 10.92 -17.98 -5.24
N PRO A 169 11.20 -16.87 -5.93
CA PRO A 169 12.44 -16.68 -6.68
C PRO A 169 13.71 -16.66 -5.83
N LYS A 170 13.58 -16.52 -4.51
CA LYS A 170 14.72 -16.62 -3.58
C LYS A 170 15.15 -18.05 -3.32
N HIS A 171 14.25 -19.01 -3.51
CA HIS A 171 14.46 -20.43 -3.21
C HIS A 171 14.39 -21.31 -4.45
N ASP A 172 13.76 -20.83 -5.52
CA ASP A 172 13.62 -21.57 -6.79
C ASP A 172 14.10 -20.72 -7.97
N PRO A 173 15.30 -21.01 -8.52
CA PRO A 173 15.84 -20.28 -9.68
C PRO A 173 15.00 -20.45 -10.96
N SER A 174 14.11 -21.46 -11.02
CA SER A 174 13.19 -21.67 -12.16
C SER A 174 11.89 -20.87 -12.04
N ALA A 175 11.71 -20.08 -10.98
CA ALA A 175 10.53 -19.28 -10.77
C ALA A 175 10.39 -18.20 -11.86
N GLU A 176 9.27 -18.21 -12.57
CA GLU A 176 8.96 -17.25 -13.62
C GLU A 176 8.00 -16.18 -13.11
N LYS A 177 8.27 -14.91 -13.47
CA LYS A 177 7.36 -13.81 -13.17
C LYS A 177 6.13 -13.88 -14.08
N LEU A 178 4.97 -13.79 -13.49
CA LEU A 178 3.69 -13.74 -14.17
C LEU A 178 3.35 -12.29 -14.54
N SER A 179 3.03 -12.00 -15.80
CA SER A 179 2.54 -10.67 -16.19
C SER A 179 1.08 -10.47 -15.78
N ARG A 180 0.31 -11.56 -15.75
CA ARG A 180 -1.10 -11.58 -15.34
C ARG A 180 -1.44 -12.93 -14.72
N VAL A 181 -2.35 -12.93 -13.75
CA VAL A 181 -2.92 -14.14 -13.17
C VAL A 181 -4.35 -13.88 -12.73
N SER A 182 -5.25 -14.84 -12.89
CA SER A 182 -6.60 -14.73 -12.35
C SER A 182 -6.62 -15.00 -10.85
N PHE A 183 -7.63 -14.48 -10.15
CA PHE A 183 -7.84 -14.79 -8.73
C PHE A 183 -8.04 -16.30 -8.51
N SER A 184 -8.78 -16.97 -9.42
CA SER A 184 -9.02 -18.41 -9.36
C SER A 184 -7.73 -19.22 -9.54
N ASP A 185 -6.88 -18.85 -10.52
CA ASP A 185 -5.59 -19.50 -10.73
C ASP A 185 -4.61 -19.26 -9.59
N ALA A 186 -4.61 -18.03 -9.04
CA ALA A 186 -3.78 -17.69 -7.89
C ALA A 186 -4.12 -18.56 -6.68
N LEU A 187 -5.41 -18.78 -6.40
CA LEU A 187 -5.88 -19.70 -5.35
C LEU A 187 -5.46 -21.14 -5.63
N ARG A 188 -5.75 -21.63 -6.84
CA ARG A 188 -5.44 -23.03 -7.23
C ARG A 188 -3.94 -23.32 -7.11
N ARG A 189 -3.10 -22.35 -7.51
CA ARG A 189 -1.64 -22.48 -7.47
C ARG A 189 -1.03 -22.05 -6.13
N ARG A 190 -1.84 -21.61 -5.16
CA ARG A 190 -1.41 -21.13 -3.84
C ARG A 190 -0.36 -20.02 -3.92
N LEU A 191 -0.50 -19.10 -4.87
CA LEU A 191 0.44 -18.01 -5.06
C LEU A 191 0.33 -16.99 -3.91
N ARG A 192 1.48 -16.49 -3.44
CA ARG A 192 1.54 -15.49 -2.35
C ARG A 192 1.45 -14.07 -2.91
N ILE A 193 0.23 -13.59 -3.15
CA ILE A 193 -0.04 -12.23 -3.66
C ILE A 193 -0.17 -11.24 -2.52
N ALA A 194 -1.10 -11.49 -1.62
CA ALA A 194 -1.40 -10.72 -0.41
C ALA A 194 -1.71 -11.70 0.71
N ASP A 195 -2.04 -11.22 1.90
CA ASP A 195 -2.63 -12.09 2.92
C ASP A 195 -4.03 -12.59 2.50
N ALA A 196 -4.50 -13.67 3.12
CA ALA A 196 -5.73 -14.34 2.72
C ALA A 196 -6.96 -13.42 2.80
N THR A 197 -7.02 -12.54 3.81
CA THR A 197 -8.14 -11.61 4.01
C THR A 197 -8.17 -10.54 2.92
N ALA A 198 -7.04 -9.92 2.63
CA ALA A 198 -6.92 -8.92 1.55
C ALA A 198 -7.27 -9.55 0.20
N PHE A 199 -6.77 -10.75 -0.06
CA PHE A 199 -7.02 -11.48 -1.29
C PHE A 199 -8.52 -11.78 -1.47
N ALA A 200 -9.18 -12.31 -0.43
CA ALA A 200 -10.61 -12.61 -0.45
C ALA A 200 -11.45 -11.34 -0.67
N LEU A 201 -11.15 -10.24 0.05
CA LEU A 201 -11.84 -8.97 -0.13
C LEU A 201 -11.76 -8.46 -1.58
N CYS A 202 -10.58 -8.49 -2.17
CA CYS A 202 -10.38 -8.04 -3.55
C CYS A 202 -11.09 -8.97 -4.56
N MET A 203 -11.01 -10.28 -4.35
CA MET A 203 -11.66 -11.27 -5.20
C MET A 203 -13.18 -11.14 -5.18
N GLU A 204 -13.80 -11.12 -4.00
CA GLU A 204 -15.27 -11.08 -3.85
C GLU A 204 -15.88 -9.77 -4.38
N ASN A 205 -15.15 -8.65 -4.21
CA ASN A 205 -15.62 -7.33 -4.62
C ASN A 205 -15.12 -6.88 -6.00
N ARG A 206 -14.51 -7.78 -6.76
CA ARG A 206 -13.99 -7.51 -8.10
C ARG A 206 -13.05 -6.30 -8.15
N LEU A 207 -12.17 -6.16 -7.17
CA LEU A 207 -11.15 -5.13 -7.10
C LEU A 207 -9.80 -5.69 -7.60
N PRO A 208 -9.30 -5.27 -8.76
CA PRO A 208 -8.03 -5.78 -9.28
C PRO A 208 -6.84 -5.30 -8.45
N ILE A 209 -5.76 -6.07 -8.47
CA ILE A 209 -4.51 -5.75 -7.80
C ILE A 209 -3.39 -5.76 -8.84
N VAL A 210 -2.48 -4.77 -8.79
CA VAL A 210 -1.17 -4.88 -9.45
C VAL A 210 -0.10 -5.00 -8.38
N VAL A 211 0.68 -6.08 -8.45
CA VAL A 211 1.85 -6.28 -7.58
C VAL A 211 3.09 -5.88 -8.36
N PHE A 212 3.91 -4.97 -7.81
CA PHE A 212 5.11 -4.48 -8.48
C PHE A 212 6.18 -4.02 -7.48
N GLY A 213 7.41 -3.80 -7.96
CA GLY A 213 8.53 -3.27 -7.19
C GLY A 213 8.70 -1.77 -7.36
N LEU A 214 9.32 -1.11 -6.37
CA LEU A 214 9.75 0.30 -6.42
C LEU A 214 11.27 0.43 -6.64
N ASP A 215 11.89 -0.58 -7.19
CA ASP A 215 13.32 -0.68 -7.45
C ASP A 215 13.81 0.23 -8.57
N ALA A 216 12.91 0.70 -9.44
CA ALA A 216 13.22 1.68 -10.48
C ALA A 216 12.35 2.93 -10.33
N PRO A 217 12.92 4.13 -10.47
CA PRO A 217 12.18 5.38 -10.43
C PRO A 217 11.08 5.43 -11.51
N GLY A 218 9.92 5.98 -11.16
CA GLY A 218 8.79 6.13 -12.08
C GLY A 218 7.90 4.90 -12.22
N ASN A 219 8.17 3.81 -11.51
CA ASN A 219 7.38 2.57 -11.63
C ASN A 219 5.90 2.76 -11.27
N ILE A 220 5.55 3.68 -10.38
CA ILE A 220 4.14 3.97 -10.05
C ILE A 220 3.42 4.49 -11.31
N MET A 221 4.00 5.45 -12.00
CA MET A 221 3.42 6.00 -13.23
C MET A 221 3.32 4.94 -14.34
N ARG A 222 4.39 4.18 -14.55
CA ARG A 222 4.45 3.14 -15.58
C ARG A 222 3.37 2.07 -15.39
N VAL A 223 3.10 1.66 -14.14
CA VAL A 223 2.00 0.74 -13.82
C VAL A 223 0.64 1.37 -14.15
N ILE A 224 0.44 2.64 -13.83
CA ILE A 224 -0.81 3.36 -14.11
C ILE A 224 -1.04 3.52 -15.62
N ASP A 225 0.02 3.72 -16.38
CA ASP A 225 -0.01 3.80 -17.85
C ASP A 225 -0.20 2.43 -18.52
N GLY A 226 -0.22 1.35 -17.72
CA GLY A 226 -0.50 0.00 -18.19
C GLY A 226 0.72 -0.76 -18.69
N GLU A 227 1.94 -0.29 -18.38
CA GLU A 227 3.15 -1.05 -18.66
C GLU A 227 3.18 -2.37 -17.86
N LYS A 228 3.64 -3.44 -18.52
CA LYS A 228 3.69 -4.79 -17.93
C LYS A 228 4.93 -5.01 -17.05
N ILE A 229 5.18 -4.10 -16.12
CA ILE A 229 6.35 -4.18 -15.22
C ILE A 229 6.10 -5.01 -13.96
N GLY A 230 4.84 -5.22 -13.60
CA GLY A 230 4.42 -6.04 -12.46
C GLY A 230 3.50 -7.17 -12.88
N THR A 231 2.72 -7.67 -11.94
CA THR A 231 1.71 -8.70 -12.16
C THR A 231 0.31 -8.14 -11.91
N LEU A 232 -0.55 -8.17 -12.92
CA LEU A 232 -1.97 -7.86 -12.78
C LEU A 232 -2.70 -9.11 -12.26
N VAL A 233 -3.39 -8.96 -11.13
CA VAL A 233 -4.31 -9.96 -10.56
C VAL A 233 -5.73 -9.49 -10.79
N SER A 234 -6.50 -10.23 -11.57
CA SER A 234 -7.87 -9.83 -11.97
C SER A 234 -8.73 -11.06 -12.20
N TRP A 235 -9.94 -10.89 -12.74
CA TRP A 235 -10.77 -12.02 -13.19
C TRP A 235 -10.37 -12.45 -14.59
N ASP A 236 -10.73 -13.70 -14.90
CA ASP A 236 -10.74 -14.17 -16.28
C ASP A 236 -11.82 -13.38 -17.04
N GLY A 237 -11.42 -12.62 -18.01
CA GLY A 237 -12.28 -11.89 -18.93
C GLY A 237 -11.95 -12.31 -20.34
#